data_2410c3a0c33d41b5676463bb758db88c
#
_entry.id   2410c3a0c33d41b5676463bb758db88c
#
_cell.length_a   1.000
_cell.length_b   1.000
_cell.length_c   1.000
_cell.angle_alpha   90.00
_cell.angle_beta   90.00
_cell.angle_gamma   90.00
#
_symmetry.space_group_name_H-M   'P 1'
#
loop_
_entity.id
_entity.type
_entity.pdbx_description
1 polymer ?
#
loop_
_entity_poly.entity_id
_entity_poly.type
_entity_poly.pdbx_seq_one_letter_code
_entity_poly.pdbx_strand_id
1 'polypeptide(L)'
;MMETDYFLGIWSRGMSKSFSTAVFAILDAIMNQGVQIGIISKSFRQAKMIFKKIEDIAKSPKAEFLSQCITRTSKMNDEWVMEIGTSSIRALPLGDGEKLRGFRFQRMIIDELLLMPEKIFNEVIMPFLSVVENPTERQETYDIETKMIEEGEMKESERTRWPNNKIIGLSSASYKFEYLYKLYQQYESLIVNENKQDGAHRVIMHFSYDCAPDQLYDQNLINQSKSTMSQSQFDREFGAVFTDDSSGYFKVSKMASCTIPDGEGQCVEVIGDSSSKYILAFDPSWSESESSDDFAILVIKVHPDTRKGTVVHSYAVSGSSLQTHIRYMAYLLTHFNIEMVVGDYNGGVQFLSACKESGIFKKEKLKIDTVEAELDNPKDYQKGIRQLKNSIDKSSRKYVFLRKPSSTWIRFANESLQSAFDHKRIFFAGSAMDENYNLQRKAN
;
A
#
# COMPACT_ATOMS: atom_id res chain seq x y z
N MET A 1 23.60 9.94 -7.90
CA MET A 1 23.91 8.90 -6.88
C MET A 1 25.36 8.99 -6.40
N MET A 2 26.36 9.16 -7.27
CA MET A 2 27.78 9.21 -6.83
C MET A 2 28.09 10.41 -5.95
N GLU A 3 27.53 11.58 -6.25
CA GLU A 3 27.82 12.84 -5.55
C GLU A 3 26.83 13.19 -4.43
N THR A 4 25.87 12.31 -4.13
CA THR A 4 24.81 12.58 -3.16
C THR A 4 24.93 11.69 -1.94
N ASP A 5 24.58 12.19 -0.76
CA ASP A 5 24.49 11.41 0.47
C ASP A 5 23.11 10.74 0.58
N TYR A 6 22.05 11.46 0.21
CA TYR A 6 20.67 10.95 0.21
C TYR A 6 20.05 11.13 -1.18
N PHE A 7 19.84 10.02 -1.88
CA PHE A 7 19.21 10.00 -3.19
C PHE A 7 17.84 9.36 -3.11
N LEU A 8 16.80 10.06 -3.58
CA LEU A 8 15.44 9.55 -3.67
C LEU A 8 14.98 9.57 -5.13
N GLY A 9 14.88 8.40 -5.75
CA GLY A 9 14.40 8.23 -7.11
C GLY A 9 12.96 7.77 -7.14
N ILE A 10 12.05 8.63 -7.64
CA ILE A 10 10.65 8.32 -7.89
C ILE A 10 10.49 8.08 -9.39
N TRP A 11 10.63 6.84 -9.80
CA TRP A 11 10.72 6.47 -11.20
C TRP A 11 9.61 5.51 -11.60
N SER A 12 9.03 5.73 -12.76
CA SER A 12 8.01 4.86 -13.32
C SER A 12 8.51 3.43 -13.55
N ARG A 13 7.60 2.51 -13.75
CA ARG A 13 7.97 1.14 -14.14
C ARG A 13 8.72 1.15 -15.48
N GLY A 14 9.72 0.28 -15.61
CA GLY A 14 10.51 0.18 -16.82
C GLY A 14 11.67 1.19 -16.96
N MET A 15 11.76 2.22 -16.10
CA MET A 15 12.81 3.26 -16.14
C MET A 15 14.16 2.79 -15.58
N SER A 16 14.48 1.51 -15.69
CA SER A 16 15.78 0.93 -15.39
C SER A 16 16.31 1.17 -13.95
N LYS A 17 15.41 1.33 -12.95
CA LYS A 17 15.79 1.50 -11.53
C LYS A 17 16.88 0.53 -11.08
N SER A 18 16.59 -0.76 -11.20
CA SER A 18 17.50 -1.82 -10.74
C SER A 18 18.80 -1.91 -11.55
N PHE A 19 18.80 -1.48 -12.81
CA PHE A 19 20.03 -1.43 -13.62
C PHE A 19 20.91 -0.26 -13.17
N SER A 20 20.33 0.93 -12.99
CA SER A 20 21.07 2.11 -12.55
C SER A 20 21.69 1.92 -11.16
N THR A 21 20.96 1.25 -10.25
CA THR A 21 21.51 0.90 -8.93
C THR A 21 22.62 -0.16 -9.00
N ALA A 22 22.52 -1.13 -9.91
CA ALA A 22 23.60 -2.10 -10.12
C ALA A 22 24.86 -1.41 -10.64
N VAL A 23 24.73 -0.49 -11.60
CA VAL A 23 25.87 0.30 -12.12
C VAL A 23 26.47 1.17 -11.00
N PHE A 24 25.62 1.85 -10.21
CA PHE A 24 26.09 2.64 -9.07
C PHE A 24 26.87 1.77 -8.08
N ALA A 25 26.34 0.62 -7.66
CA ALA A 25 26.99 -0.25 -6.70
C ALA A 25 28.39 -0.74 -7.19
N ILE A 26 28.50 -1.08 -8.47
CA ILE A 26 29.77 -1.49 -9.08
C ILE A 26 30.77 -0.34 -9.08
N LEU A 27 30.37 0.83 -9.56
CA LEU A 27 31.27 1.98 -9.67
C LEU A 27 31.73 2.46 -8.29
N ASP A 28 30.80 2.52 -7.32
CA ASP A 28 31.13 2.95 -5.97
C ASP A 28 32.07 1.94 -5.27
N ALA A 29 31.84 0.64 -5.47
CA ALA A 29 32.73 -0.41 -4.92
C ALA A 29 34.17 -0.39 -5.53
N ILE A 30 34.31 0.01 -6.79
CA ILE A 30 35.62 0.13 -7.45
C ILE A 30 36.33 1.42 -7.04
N MET A 31 35.61 2.53 -7.03
CA MET A 31 36.17 3.85 -6.78
C MET A 31 36.50 4.12 -5.30
N ASN A 32 35.70 3.55 -4.41
CA ASN A 32 35.82 3.68 -2.95
C ASN A 32 36.13 2.31 -2.34
N GLN A 33 37.43 1.93 -2.38
CA GLN A 33 37.88 0.64 -1.87
C GLN A 33 37.65 0.52 -0.35
N GLY A 34 37.16 -0.64 0.09
CA GLY A 34 36.78 -0.91 1.48
C GLY A 34 35.32 -0.67 1.79
N VAL A 35 34.52 -0.05 0.89
CA VAL A 35 33.14 0.26 1.13
C VAL A 35 32.25 -0.98 1.25
N GLN A 36 31.37 -0.97 2.24
CA GLN A 36 30.36 -2.00 2.45
C GLN A 36 29.00 -1.49 1.92
N ILE A 37 28.48 -2.15 0.89
CA ILE A 37 27.22 -1.77 0.22
C ILE A 37 26.15 -2.80 0.57
N GLY A 38 25.06 -2.38 1.22
CA GLY A 38 23.89 -3.18 1.48
C GLY A 38 22.79 -2.95 0.43
N ILE A 39 22.22 -4.01 -0.10
CA ILE A 39 21.05 -3.98 -0.98
C ILE A 39 19.90 -4.66 -0.25
N ILE A 40 18.83 -3.93 0.00
CA ILE A 40 17.63 -4.42 0.66
C ILE A 40 16.37 -4.09 -0.13
N SER A 41 15.35 -4.93 0.04
CA SER A 41 13.99 -4.70 -0.45
C SER A 41 13.02 -5.46 0.46
N LYS A 42 11.72 -5.21 0.36
CA LYS A 42 10.69 -5.93 1.13
C LYS A 42 10.87 -7.45 1.06
N SER A 43 11.20 -7.98 -0.10
CA SER A 43 11.49 -9.40 -0.27
C SER A 43 12.96 -9.62 -0.69
N PHE A 44 13.57 -10.68 -0.15
CA PHE A 44 14.92 -11.06 -0.57
C PHE A 44 15.02 -11.39 -2.07
N ARG A 45 13.93 -11.87 -2.67
CA ARG A 45 13.86 -12.11 -4.12
C ARG A 45 14.11 -10.84 -4.93
N GLN A 46 13.57 -9.69 -4.50
CA GLN A 46 13.79 -8.40 -5.17
C GLN A 46 15.23 -7.90 -5.01
N ALA A 47 15.79 -7.95 -3.80
CA ALA A 47 17.20 -7.61 -3.57
C ALA A 47 18.15 -8.48 -4.44
N LYS A 48 17.86 -9.77 -4.56
CA LYS A 48 18.60 -10.69 -5.46
C LYS A 48 18.52 -10.28 -6.94
N MET A 49 17.45 -9.62 -7.39
CA MET A 49 17.35 -9.19 -8.78
C MET A 49 18.36 -8.08 -9.14
N ILE A 50 18.61 -7.14 -8.22
CA ILE A 50 19.69 -6.15 -8.41
C ILE A 50 21.04 -6.85 -8.42
N PHE A 51 21.27 -7.74 -7.48
CA PHE A 51 22.53 -8.50 -7.42
C PHE A 51 22.78 -9.32 -8.71
N LYS A 52 21.74 -9.96 -9.27
CA LYS A 52 21.84 -10.65 -10.57
C LYS A 52 22.22 -9.69 -11.70
N LYS A 53 21.68 -8.46 -11.71
CA LYS A 53 22.07 -7.47 -12.71
C LYS A 53 23.54 -7.08 -12.59
N ILE A 54 24.09 -7.00 -11.39
CA ILE A 54 25.53 -6.80 -11.16
C ILE A 54 26.32 -7.97 -11.79
N GLU A 55 25.89 -9.22 -11.55
CA GLU A 55 26.53 -10.38 -12.16
C GLU A 55 26.44 -10.39 -13.69
N ASP A 56 25.28 -10.01 -14.24
CA ASP A 56 25.07 -9.96 -15.69
C ASP A 56 25.97 -8.90 -16.36
N ILE A 57 26.13 -7.74 -15.70
CA ILE A 57 27.08 -6.70 -16.13
C ILE A 57 28.51 -7.24 -16.08
N ALA A 58 28.89 -7.90 -14.98
CA ALA A 58 30.23 -8.45 -14.81
C ALA A 58 30.60 -9.55 -15.82
N LYS A 59 29.59 -10.33 -16.26
CA LYS A 59 29.74 -11.36 -17.29
C LYS A 59 29.76 -10.81 -18.73
N SER A 60 29.46 -9.54 -18.91
CA SER A 60 29.46 -8.93 -20.24
C SER A 60 30.87 -8.88 -20.80
N PRO A 61 31.09 -9.28 -22.07
CA PRO A 61 32.42 -9.14 -22.74
C PRO A 61 32.92 -7.71 -22.73
N LYS A 62 32.05 -6.72 -22.60
CA LYS A 62 32.41 -5.30 -22.53
C LYS A 62 32.90 -4.86 -21.15
N ALA A 63 32.77 -5.71 -20.14
CA ALA A 63 33.13 -5.43 -18.75
C ALA A 63 34.22 -6.39 -18.23
N GLU A 64 35.15 -6.79 -19.08
CA GLU A 64 36.23 -7.72 -18.73
C GLU A 64 37.05 -7.24 -17.53
N PHE A 65 37.35 -5.95 -17.45
CA PHE A 65 38.04 -5.37 -16.31
C PHE A 65 37.29 -5.58 -14.99
N LEU A 66 35.97 -5.41 -14.99
CA LEU A 66 35.17 -5.64 -13.80
C LEU A 66 35.24 -7.10 -13.33
N SER A 67 35.22 -8.05 -14.29
CA SER A 67 35.30 -9.48 -13.93
C SER A 67 36.61 -9.83 -13.24
N GLN A 68 37.71 -9.14 -13.58
CA GLN A 68 39.02 -9.30 -12.94
C GLN A 68 39.07 -8.66 -11.53
N CYS A 69 38.24 -7.65 -11.27
CA CYS A 69 38.16 -7.00 -9.96
C CYS A 69 37.34 -7.80 -8.94
N ILE A 70 36.52 -8.75 -9.40
CA ILE A 70 35.71 -9.58 -8.51
C ILE A 70 36.54 -10.68 -7.90
N THR A 71 36.76 -10.61 -6.59
CA THR A 71 37.65 -11.55 -5.88
C THR A 71 36.85 -12.77 -5.36
N ARG A 72 35.56 -12.57 -5.02
CA ARG A 72 34.73 -13.62 -4.46
C ARG A 72 33.25 -13.37 -4.73
N THR A 73 32.48 -14.44 -4.95
CA THR A 73 31.02 -14.41 -4.93
C THR A 73 30.49 -15.57 -4.09
N SER A 74 29.60 -15.29 -3.14
CA SER A 74 28.97 -16.27 -2.27
C SER A 74 27.45 -16.08 -2.28
N LYS A 75 26.70 -17.19 -2.33
CA LYS A 75 25.22 -17.20 -2.36
C LYS A 75 24.68 -18.17 -1.32
N MET A 76 24.29 -17.63 -0.20
CA MET A 76 23.62 -18.39 0.87
C MET A 76 22.10 -18.17 0.83
N ASN A 77 21.36 -18.89 1.66
CA ASN A 77 19.91 -18.79 1.69
C ASN A 77 19.40 -17.41 2.14
N ASP A 78 20.14 -16.75 3.00
CA ASP A 78 19.81 -15.49 3.67
C ASP A 78 20.72 -14.32 3.30
N GLU A 79 21.81 -14.56 2.54
CA GLU A 79 22.75 -13.53 2.14
C GLU A 79 23.42 -13.87 0.80
N TRP A 80 23.49 -12.89 -0.11
CA TRP A 80 24.33 -12.98 -1.30
C TRP A 80 25.40 -11.90 -1.23
N VAL A 81 26.66 -12.29 -1.40
CA VAL A 81 27.82 -11.40 -1.27
C VAL A 81 28.67 -11.45 -2.52
N MET A 82 29.12 -10.28 -2.98
CA MET A 82 30.14 -10.12 -4.01
C MET A 82 31.23 -9.20 -3.46
N GLU A 83 32.46 -9.63 -3.52
CA GLU A 83 33.65 -8.87 -3.12
C GLU A 83 34.32 -8.31 -4.37
N ILE A 84 34.57 -7.00 -4.39
CA ILE A 84 35.26 -6.28 -5.47
C ILE A 84 36.45 -5.56 -4.86
N GLY A 85 37.66 -6.11 -5.07
CA GLY A 85 38.82 -5.67 -4.35
C GLY A 85 38.65 -5.86 -2.84
N THR A 86 38.73 -4.78 -2.06
CA THR A 86 38.47 -4.76 -0.62
C THR A 86 37.01 -4.39 -0.26
N SER A 87 36.21 -3.98 -1.24
CA SER A 87 34.81 -3.61 -1.06
C SER A 87 33.87 -4.83 -1.11
N SER A 88 32.70 -4.73 -0.49
CA SER A 88 31.68 -5.79 -0.60
C SER A 88 30.30 -5.24 -0.94
N ILE A 89 29.58 -5.98 -1.78
CA ILE A 89 28.15 -5.75 -2.10
C ILE A 89 27.37 -6.92 -1.55
N ARG A 90 26.38 -6.64 -0.69
CA ARG A 90 25.57 -7.65 0.01
C ARG A 90 24.10 -7.45 -0.25
N ALA A 91 23.41 -8.46 -0.79
CA ALA A 91 21.95 -8.49 -0.85
C ALA A 91 21.41 -9.25 0.35
N LEU A 92 20.49 -8.62 1.09
CA LEU A 92 19.96 -9.11 2.36
C LEU A 92 18.43 -9.07 2.37
N PRO A 93 17.77 -10.01 3.06
CA PRO A 93 16.33 -9.92 3.32
C PRO A 93 16.05 -8.83 4.36
N LEU A 94 15.05 -7.99 4.10
CA LEU A 94 14.61 -7.00 5.09
C LEU A 94 14.00 -7.68 6.32
N GLY A 95 13.07 -8.63 6.11
CA GLY A 95 12.33 -9.29 7.19
C GLY A 95 11.62 -8.26 8.09
N ASP A 96 11.75 -8.48 9.39
CA ASP A 96 11.35 -7.56 10.47
C ASP A 96 12.46 -6.57 10.87
N GLY A 97 13.61 -6.63 10.21
CA GLY A 97 14.79 -5.82 10.50
C GLY A 97 15.70 -6.39 11.60
N GLU A 98 15.25 -7.37 12.38
CA GLU A 98 16.07 -7.92 13.48
C GLU A 98 17.35 -8.61 13.00
N LYS A 99 17.26 -9.37 11.91
CA LYS A 99 18.41 -10.06 11.29
C LYS A 99 19.44 -9.12 10.69
N LEU A 100 19.05 -7.89 10.42
CA LEU A 100 19.95 -6.87 9.90
C LEU A 100 20.77 -6.20 11.02
N ARG A 101 20.29 -6.27 12.26
CA ARG A 101 21.01 -5.72 13.43
C ARG A 101 22.39 -6.40 13.57
N GLY A 102 23.44 -5.61 13.56
CA GLY A 102 24.81 -6.11 13.60
C GLY A 102 25.63 -5.88 12.33
N PHE A 103 24.97 -5.71 11.18
CA PHE A 103 25.66 -5.23 9.99
C PHE A 103 26.01 -3.75 10.12
N ARG A 104 27.02 -3.33 9.37
CA ARG A 104 27.44 -1.94 9.20
C ARG A 104 27.67 -1.72 7.72
N PHE A 105 27.05 -0.67 7.19
CA PHE A 105 27.17 -0.32 5.78
C PHE A 105 27.45 1.16 5.65
N GLN A 106 28.27 1.52 4.69
CA GLN A 106 28.49 2.91 4.31
C GLN A 106 27.57 3.32 3.17
N ARG A 107 27.00 2.35 2.47
CA ARG A 107 26.03 2.56 1.39
C ARG A 107 24.84 1.63 1.60
N MET A 108 23.64 2.19 1.54
CA MET A 108 22.42 1.41 1.61
C MET A 108 21.56 1.67 0.36
N ILE A 109 21.34 0.64 -0.42
CA ILE A 109 20.45 0.65 -1.57
C ILE A 109 19.13 0.02 -1.14
N ILE A 110 18.03 0.77 -1.26
CA ILE A 110 16.69 0.35 -0.91
C ILE A 110 15.84 0.33 -2.18
N ASP A 111 15.49 -0.84 -2.65
CA ASP A 111 14.59 -1.02 -3.79
C ASP A 111 13.15 -1.17 -3.33
N GLU A 112 12.24 -0.54 -4.06
CA GLU A 112 10.81 -0.43 -3.70
C GLU A 112 10.61 0.19 -2.29
N LEU A 113 11.21 1.34 -2.08
CA LEU A 113 11.18 2.08 -0.80
C LEU A 113 9.74 2.34 -0.30
N LEU A 114 8.77 2.44 -1.20
CA LEU A 114 7.36 2.57 -0.86
C LEU A 114 6.86 1.43 0.07
N LEU A 115 7.47 0.25 -0.02
CA LEU A 115 7.11 -0.91 0.79
C LEU A 115 7.86 -0.97 2.13
N MET A 116 8.73 0.01 2.40
CA MET A 116 9.53 0.10 3.62
C MET A 116 8.70 0.71 4.77
N PRO A 117 8.51 0.00 5.89
CA PRO A 117 7.89 0.59 7.07
C PRO A 117 8.76 1.72 7.67
N GLU A 118 8.13 2.85 8.03
CA GLU A 118 8.81 4.00 8.66
C GLU A 118 9.66 3.59 9.86
N LYS A 119 9.12 2.70 10.71
CA LYS A 119 9.83 2.20 11.89
C LYS A 119 11.14 1.49 11.53
N ILE A 120 11.12 0.60 10.53
CA ILE A 120 12.34 -0.11 10.11
C ILE A 120 13.34 0.86 9.50
N PHE A 121 12.89 1.82 8.70
CA PHE A 121 13.77 2.82 8.12
C PHE A 121 14.51 3.62 9.20
N ASN A 122 13.77 4.15 10.19
CA ASN A 122 14.34 5.01 11.23
C ASN A 122 15.11 4.25 12.32
N GLU A 123 14.63 3.08 12.75
CA GLU A 123 15.20 2.36 13.90
C GLU A 123 16.25 1.32 13.50
N VAL A 124 16.28 0.89 12.23
CA VAL A 124 17.20 -0.14 11.76
C VAL A 124 18.15 0.40 10.69
N ILE A 125 17.62 0.96 9.60
CA ILE A 125 18.43 1.39 8.45
C ILE A 125 19.31 2.60 8.78
N MET A 126 18.72 3.64 9.36
CA MET A 126 19.48 4.85 9.71
C MET A 126 20.65 4.58 10.68
N PRO A 127 20.49 3.78 11.74
CA PRO A 127 21.60 3.43 12.62
C PRO A 127 22.74 2.64 11.95
N PHE A 128 22.47 1.87 10.87
CA PHE A 128 23.52 1.16 10.15
C PHE A 128 24.55 2.10 9.52
N LEU A 129 24.10 3.28 9.12
CA LEU A 129 24.88 4.30 8.47
C LEU A 129 25.53 5.27 9.46
N SER A 130 25.44 5.04 10.75
CA SER A 130 26.02 5.91 11.77
C SER A 130 27.55 5.76 11.90
N VAL A 131 28.11 4.65 11.43
CA VAL A 131 29.54 4.38 11.54
C VAL A 131 30.22 4.73 10.21
N VAL A 132 31.22 5.62 10.30
CA VAL A 132 32.02 6.00 9.15
C VAL A 132 32.99 4.89 8.75
N GLU A 133 33.43 4.92 7.50
CA GLU A 133 34.50 4.04 7.01
C GLU A 133 35.81 4.41 7.66
N ASN A 134 36.62 3.39 8.01
CA ASN A 134 38.00 3.55 8.53
C ASN A 134 38.14 4.63 9.63
N PRO A 135 37.41 4.53 10.76
CA PRO A 135 37.39 5.59 11.77
C PRO A 135 38.80 5.88 12.36
N THR A 136 39.63 4.86 12.49
CA THR A 136 41.00 5.02 12.98
C THR A 136 41.87 5.83 12.02
N GLU A 137 41.87 5.48 10.73
CA GLU A 137 42.59 6.18 9.69
C GLU A 137 42.14 7.64 9.57
N ARG A 138 40.84 7.89 9.67
CA ARG A 138 40.28 9.26 9.66
C ARG A 138 40.77 10.07 10.85
N GLN A 139 40.87 9.46 12.03
CA GLN A 139 41.40 10.14 13.21
C GLN A 139 42.88 10.45 13.07
N GLU A 140 43.66 9.47 12.63
CA GLU A 140 45.10 9.67 12.39
C GLU A 140 45.36 10.77 11.36
N THR A 141 44.63 10.73 10.22
CA THR A 141 44.71 11.78 9.20
C THR A 141 44.36 13.15 9.77
N TYR A 142 43.25 13.24 10.52
CA TYR A 142 42.85 14.49 11.14
C TYR A 142 43.88 15.06 12.11
N ASP A 143 44.52 14.20 12.91
CA ASP A 143 45.54 14.60 13.86
C ASP A 143 46.84 15.08 13.17
N ILE A 144 47.21 14.41 12.04
CA ILE A 144 48.35 14.85 11.22
C ILE A 144 48.06 16.20 10.58
N GLU A 145 46.93 16.32 9.88
CA GLU A 145 46.51 17.56 9.21
C GLU A 145 46.36 18.73 10.21
N THR A 146 45.89 18.48 11.42
CA THR A 146 45.80 19.49 12.45
C THR A 146 47.16 20.07 12.80
N LYS A 147 48.18 19.21 12.97
CA LYS A 147 49.54 19.66 13.21
C LYS A 147 50.11 20.48 12.04
N MET A 148 49.90 20.01 10.79
CA MET A 148 50.35 20.73 9.59
C MET A 148 49.68 22.12 9.48
N ILE A 149 48.41 22.25 9.90
CA ILE A 149 47.71 23.54 9.91
C ILE A 149 48.28 24.45 11.01
N GLU A 150 48.52 23.92 12.21
CA GLU A 150 49.13 24.64 13.31
C GLU A 150 50.56 25.14 12.97
N GLU A 151 51.30 24.34 12.20
CA GLU A 151 52.64 24.68 11.72
C GLU A 151 52.62 25.60 10.48
N GLY A 152 51.44 25.87 9.91
CA GLY A 152 51.27 26.75 8.75
C GLY A 152 51.62 26.10 7.40
N GLU A 153 51.82 24.77 7.37
CA GLU A 153 52.15 24.00 6.17
C GLU A 153 50.95 23.63 5.34
N MET A 154 49.72 23.69 5.94
CA MET A 154 48.45 23.32 5.29
C MET A 154 47.36 24.31 5.70
N LYS A 155 46.37 24.58 4.82
CA LYS A 155 45.20 25.37 5.13
C LYS A 155 44.04 24.50 5.56
N GLU A 156 43.14 25.01 6.38
CA GLU A 156 41.93 24.31 6.79
C GLU A 156 41.06 23.86 5.59
N SER A 157 41.07 24.62 4.48
CA SER A 157 40.34 24.30 3.25
C SER A 157 40.91 23.12 2.47
N GLU A 158 42.16 22.71 2.78
CA GLU A 158 42.90 21.64 2.12
C GLU A 158 42.76 20.30 2.86
N ARG A 159 42.07 20.27 4.01
CA ARG A 159 41.80 19.02 4.76
C ARG A 159 41.16 17.94 3.87
N THR A 160 41.55 16.72 4.09
CA THR A 160 41.02 15.55 3.42
C THR A 160 39.51 15.46 3.63
N ARG A 161 38.74 15.45 2.54
CA ARG A 161 37.29 15.27 2.55
C ARG A 161 36.96 13.80 2.41
N TRP A 162 36.54 13.22 3.51
CA TRP A 162 36.08 11.83 3.52
C TRP A 162 34.66 11.73 2.95
N PRO A 163 34.34 10.66 2.19
CA PRO A 163 33.00 10.45 1.68
C PRO A 163 32.02 10.19 2.83
N ASN A 164 30.86 10.82 2.76
CA ASN A 164 29.75 10.54 3.66
C ASN A 164 29.12 9.17 3.36
N ASN A 165 28.44 8.61 4.35
CA ASN A 165 27.61 7.44 4.14
C ASN A 165 26.38 7.81 3.29
N LYS A 166 25.84 6.85 2.51
CA LYS A 166 24.81 7.13 1.50
C LYS A 166 23.59 6.26 1.63
N ILE A 167 22.42 6.86 1.37
CA ILE A 167 21.17 6.15 1.15
C ILE A 167 20.71 6.39 -0.28
N ILE A 168 20.48 5.31 -1.01
CA ILE A 168 19.95 5.32 -2.37
C ILE A 168 18.58 4.64 -2.32
N GLY A 169 17.53 5.42 -2.21
CA GLY A 169 16.14 4.95 -2.22
C GLY A 169 15.53 5.04 -3.61
N LEU A 170 15.00 3.96 -4.12
CA LEU A 170 14.30 3.90 -5.40
C LEU A 170 12.92 3.31 -5.24
N SER A 171 11.94 3.93 -5.88
CA SER A 171 10.55 3.49 -5.82
C SER A 171 9.75 3.99 -7.01
N SER A 172 8.58 3.42 -7.25
CA SER A 172 7.49 4.10 -7.93
C SER A 172 6.81 5.08 -6.96
N ALA A 173 6.00 6.00 -7.50
CA ALA A 173 5.23 6.90 -6.66
C ALA A 173 4.17 6.15 -5.85
N SER A 174 3.75 6.74 -4.76
CA SER A 174 2.78 6.19 -3.82
C SER A 174 1.59 7.13 -3.59
N TYR A 175 0.73 6.78 -2.66
CA TYR A 175 -0.25 7.71 -2.13
C TYR A 175 0.41 8.72 -1.19
N LYS A 176 -0.14 9.95 -1.12
CA LYS A 176 0.39 11.01 -0.25
C LYS A 176 0.27 10.73 1.25
N PHE A 177 -0.57 9.80 1.68
CA PHE A 177 -0.65 9.38 3.08
C PHE A 177 0.44 8.34 3.48
N GLU A 178 1.16 7.76 2.52
CA GLU A 178 2.18 6.76 2.79
C GLU A 178 3.52 7.38 3.19
N TYR A 179 4.34 6.59 3.91
CA TYR A 179 5.63 7.04 4.43
C TYR A 179 6.57 7.60 3.35
N LEU A 180 6.58 7.01 2.15
CA LEU A 180 7.41 7.48 1.04
C LEU A 180 7.16 8.95 0.69
N TYR A 181 5.89 9.39 0.68
CA TYR A 181 5.57 10.80 0.42
C TYR A 181 5.98 11.72 1.57
N LYS A 182 5.83 11.27 2.81
CA LYS A 182 6.32 12.00 3.98
C LYS A 182 7.85 12.21 3.91
N LEU A 183 8.58 11.15 3.55
CA LEU A 183 10.04 11.23 3.34
C LEU A 183 10.40 12.17 2.18
N TYR A 184 9.66 12.10 1.08
CA TYR A 184 9.79 13.01 -0.06
C TYR A 184 9.63 14.47 0.39
N GLN A 185 8.58 14.82 1.12
CA GLN A 185 8.35 16.17 1.63
C GLN A 185 9.45 16.64 2.57
N GLN A 186 9.96 15.74 3.43
CA GLN A 186 11.08 16.06 4.31
C GLN A 186 12.34 16.41 3.51
N TYR A 187 12.67 15.61 2.49
CA TYR A 187 13.84 15.89 1.64
C TYR A 187 13.65 17.15 0.80
N GLU A 188 12.46 17.36 0.24
CA GLU A 188 12.12 18.57 -0.51
C GLU A 188 12.27 19.82 0.36
N SER A 189 11.74 19.78 1.58
CA SER A 189 11.88 20.89 2.54
C SER A 189 13.35 21.20 2.88
N LEU A 190 14.17 20.17 3.09
CA LEU A 190 15.59 20.34 3.38
C LEU A 190 16.38 20.87 2.19
N ILE A 191 15.99 20.51 0.96
CA ILE A 191 16.61 21.02 -0.27
C ILE A 191 16.24 22.49 -0.50
N VAL A 192 14.95 22.83 -0.38
CA VAL A 192 14.44 24.18 -0.69
C VAL A 192 14.82 25.21 0.37
N ASN A 193 14.81 24.85 1.64
CA ASN A 193 15.04 25.80 2.73
C ASN A 193 16.54 26.09 2.95
N GLU A 194 17.44 25.55 2.14
CA GLU A 194 18.89 25.74 2.23
C GLU A 194 19.46 25.60 3.66
N ASN A 195 18.74 24.97 4.57
CA ASN A 195 19.21 24.71 5.93
C ASN A 195 20.32 23.66 5.87
N LYS A 196 21.49 24.10 5.40
CA LYS A 196 22.75 23.36 5.35
C LYS A 196 23.35 23.09 6.74
N GLN A 197 22.51 23.04 7.78
CA GLN A 197 23.00 22.78 9.13
C GLN A 197 23.64 21.40 9.28
N ASP A 198 23.23 20.42 8.46
CA ASP A 198 23.77 19.06 8.50
C ASP A 198 24.83 18.74 7.42
N GLY A 199 25.09 19.67 6.51
CA GLY A 199 26.09 19.51 5.44
C GLY A 199 25.81 18.39 4.44
N ALA A 200 24.66 17.70 4.52
CA ALA A 200 24.35 16.54 3.70
C ALA A 200 23.76 16.96 2.35
N HIS A 201 24.25 16.33 1.28
CA HIS A 201 23.77 16.57 -0.08
C HIS A 201 22.61 15.64 -0.45
N ARG A 202 21.42 16.21 -0.62
CA ARG A 202 20.17 15.50 -0.96
C ARG A 202 19.74 15.77 -2.39
N VAL A 203 19.26 14.72 -3.06
CA VAL A 203 18.68 14.83 -4.41
C VAL A 203 17.39 14.00 -4.49
N ILE A 204 16.36 14.61 -5.05
CA ILE A 204 15.15 13.93 -5.47
C ILE A 204 15.11 13.93 -7.00
N MET A 205 14.79 12.79 -7.59
CA MET A 205 14.74 12.65 -9.03
C MET A 205 13.46 11.92 -9.45
N HIS A 206 12.64 12.60 -10.25
CA HIS A 206 11.43 12.04 -10.83
C HIS A 206 11.65 11.66 -12.29
N PHE A 207 11.29 10.43 -12.64
CA PHE A 207 11.27 9.96 -14.02
C PHE A 207 9.94 9.29 -14.34
N SER A 208 9.08 10.02 -15.07
CA SER A 208 7.88 9.47 -15.66
C SER A 208 8.21 8.71 -16.96
N TYR A 209 7.26 7.91 -17.44
CA TYR A 209 7.44 7.10 -18.65
C TYR A 209 7.71 7.93 -19.90
N ASP A 210 7.19 9.17 -19.99
CA ASP A 210 7.36 10.11 -21.08
C ASP A 210 8.74 10.79 -21.12
N CYS A 211 9.57 10.63 -20.08
CA CYS A 211 10.96 11.03 -20.11
C CYS A 211 11.84 10.04 -20.90
N ALA A 212 11.34 8.86 -21.25
CA ALA A 212 12.06 7.86 -21.99
C ALA A 212 11.77 7.98 -23.49
N PRO A 213 12.75 7.65 -24.38
CA PRO A 213 12.48 7.51 -25.81
C PRO A 213 11.37 6.50 -26.08
N ASP A 214 10.52 6.78 -27.07
CA ASP A 214 9.37 5.93 -27.42
C ASP A 214 9.74 4.47 -27.69
N GLN A 215 10.95 4.22 -28.18
CA GLN A 215 11.45 2.87 -28.47
C GLN A 215 11.70 2.01 -27.23
N LEU A 216 11.77 2.59 -26.04
CA LEU A 216 11.97 1.85 -24.78
C LEU A 216 10.67 1.29 -24.21
N TYR A 217 9.51 1.74 -24.69
CA TYR A 217 8.21 1.28 -24.23
C TYR A 217 7.37 0.72 -25.38
N ASP A 218 6.62 -0.31 -25.10
CA ASP A 218 5.52 -0.76 -25.96
C ASP A 218 4.36 0.23 -25.83
N GLN A 219 4.18 1.10 -26.82
CA GLN A 219 3.14 2.12 -26.83
C GLN A 219 1.73 1.53 -26.78
N ASN A 220 1.53 0.32 -27.34
CA ASN A 220 0.24 -0.37 -27.26
C ASN A 220 -0.06 -0.77 -25.80
N LEU A 221 0.94 -1.26 -25.07
CA LEU A 221 0.82 -1.59 -23.65
C LEU A 221 0.51 -0.36 -22.79
N ILE A 222 1.18 0.77 -23.07
CA ILE A 222 0.91 2.03 -22.38
C ILE A 222 -0.53 2.50 -22.63
N ASN A 223 -1.00 2.47 -23.88
CA ASN A 223 -2.36 2.83 -24.24
C ASN A 223 -3.40 1.91 -23.61
N GLN A 224 -3.14 0.60 -23.59
CA GLN A 224 -3.98 -0.37 -22.91
C GLN A 224 -4.02 -0.09 -21.41
N SER A 225 -2.88 0.19 -20.79
CA SER A 225 -2.80 0.49 -19.35
C SER A 225 -3.60 1.76 -19.01
N LYS A 226 -3.51 2.80 -19.83
CA LYS A 226 -4.33 4.03 -19.69
C LYS A 226 -5.84 3.75 -19.73
N SER A 227 -6.27 2.79 -20.56
CA SER A 227 -7.69 2.48 -20.73
C SER A 227 -8.24 1.51 -19.67
N THR A 228 -7.39 0.71 -19.03
CA THR A 228 -7.80 -0.35 -18.10
C THR A 228 -7.56 -0.01 -16.64
N MET A 229 -6.54 0.79 -16.34
CA MET A 229 -6.22 1.25 -14.99
C MET A 229 -7.06 2.47 -14.60
N SER A 230 -7.23 2.70 -13.30
CA SER A 230 -7.70 4.01 -12.83
C SER A 230 -6.62 5.07 -13.10
N GLN A 231 -7.05 6.32 -13.33
CA GLN A 231 -6.11 7.43 -13.58
C GLN A 231 -5.06 7.53 -12.47
N SER A 232 -5.48 7.44 -11.22
CA SER A 232 -4.60 7.47 -10.05
C SER A 232 -3.57 6.34 -10.04
N GLN A 233 -3.95 5.14 -10.46
CA GLN A 233 -3.03 4.01 -10.58
C GLN A 233 -2.03 4.23 -11.71
N PHE A 234 -2.50 4.71 -12.87
CA PHE A 234 -1.63 5.02 -14.01
C PHE A 234 -0.61 6.11 -13.63
N ASP A 235 -1.05 7.17 -12.97
CA ASP A 235 -0.20 8.28 -12.54
C ASP A 235 0.91 7.81 -11.59
N ARG A 236 0.60 6.90 -10.65
CA ARG A 236 1.63 6.35 -9.74
C ARG A 236 2.61 5.42 -10.44
N GLU A 237 2.11 4.49 -11.27
CA GLU A 237 2.94 3.44 -11.86
C GLU A 237 3.77 3.93 -13.05
N PHE A 238 3.20 4.81 -13.88
CA PHE A 238 3.82 5.32 -15.10
C PHE A 238 4.15 6.81 -15.06
N GLY A 239 3.32 7.62 -14.42
CA GLY A 239 3.54 9.06 -14.31
C GLY A 239 4.56 9.48 -13.25
N ALA A 240 4.98 8.58 -12.35
CA ALA A 240 5.80 8.92 -11.19
C ALA A 240 5.20 10.06 -10.33
N VAL A 241 3.87 10.14 -10.25
CA VAL A 241 3.14 11.20 -9.54
C VAL A 241 2.53 10.66 -8.27
N PHE A 242 2.80 11.32 -7.15
CA PHE A 242 2.11 11.06 -5.90
C PHE A 242 0.66 11.50 -5.99
N THR A 243 -0.27 10.61 -5.67
CA THR A 243 -1.70 10.88 -5.79
C THR A 243 -2.32 11.20 -4.45
N ASP A 244 -3.21 12.21 -4.46
CA ASP A 244 -4.03 12.54 -3.30
C ASP A 244 -5.11 11.49 -3.12
N ASP A 245 -4.97 10.72 -2.03
CA ASP A 245 -6.08 10.03 -1.41
C ASP A 245 -5.99 10.30 0.09
N SER A 246 -6.49 11.42 0.48
CA SER A 246 -6.35 11.99 1.82
C SER A 246 -6.97 11.16 2.93
N SER A 247 -7.67 10.07 2.61
CA SER A 247 -8.37 9.22 3.58
C SER A 247 -8.40 7.73 3.23
N GLY A 248 -7.47 7.24 2.39
CA GLY A 248 -7.40 5.82 2.11
C GLY A 248 -7.46 5.45 0.62
N TYR A 249 -7.78 4.20 0.36
CA TYR A 249 -7.82 3.59 -0.98
C TYR A 249 -8.85 4.24 -1.92
N PHE A 250 -9.93 4.81 -1.38
CA PHE A 250 -11.01 5.45 -2.14
C PHE A 250 -10.92 6.97 -2.06
N LYS A 251 -10.95 7.64 -3.22
CA LYS A 251 -10.92 9.10 -3.30
C LYS A 251 -12.20 9.71 -2.74
N VAL A 252 -12.10 10.55 -1.73
CA VAL A 252 -13.24 11.28 -1.16
C VAL A 252 -13.98 12.09 -2.23
N SER A 253 -13.27 12.73 -3.15
CA SER A 253 -13.86 13.47 -4.26
C SER A 253 -14.71 12.59 -5.19
N LYS A 254 -14.28 11.33 -5.43
CA LYS A 254 -15.06 10.36 -6.22
C LYS A 254 -16.29 9.90 -5.48
N MET A 255 -16.16 9.58 -4.19
CA MET A 255 -17.29 9.22 -3.33
C MET A 255 -18.29 10.38 -3.26
N ALA A 256 -17.83 11.61 -3.05
CA ALA A 256 -18.66 12.80 -3.08
C ALA A 256 -19.38 12.98 -4.42
N SER A 257 -18.70 12.73 -5.55
CA SER A 257 -19.33 12.79 -6.88
C SER A 257 -20.40 11.70 -7.13
N CYS A 258 -20.41 10.65 -6.31
CA CYS A 258 -21.42 9.59 -6.31
C CYS A 258 -22.50 9.79 -5.23
N THR A 259 -22.40 10.85 -4.43
CA THR A 259 -23.45 11.20 -3.45
C THR A 259 -24.55 11.98 -4.16
N ILE A 260 -25.78 11.54 -3.97
CA ILE A 260 -26.96 12.25 -4.50
C ILE A 260 -27.19 13.48 -3.62
N PRO A 261 -27.37 14.69 -4.20
CA PRO A 261 -27.64 15.87 -3.42
C PRO A 261 -28.92 15.75 -2.58
N ASP A 262 -28.94 16.42 -1.43
CA ASP A 262 -30.09 16.42 -0.53
C ASP A 262 -31.35 16.95 -1.23
N GLY A 263 -32.45 16.18 -1.15
CA GLY A 263 -33.72 16.50 -1.79
C GLY A 263 -33.77 16.20 -3.30
N GLU A 264 -32.69 15.68 -3.89
CA GLU A 264 -32.63 15.28 -5.29
C GLU A 264 -32.55 13.75 -5.43
N GLY A 265 -33.52 13.14 -6.11
CA GLY A 265 -33.48 11.71 -6.44
C GLY A 265 -33.70 10.78 -5.25
N GLN A 266 -32.86 9.74 -5.12
CA GLN A 266 -33.00 8.71 -4.09
C GLN A 266 -32.52 9.21 -2.74
N CYS A 267 -33.42 9.25 -1.75
CA CYS A 267 -33.11 9.59 -0.37
C CYS A 267 -32.79 8.35 0.49
N VAL A 268 -32.29 8.58 1.68
CA VAL A 268 -32.10 7.55 2.72
C VAL A 268 -33.46 6.92 3.04
N GLU A 269 -33.49 5.59 3.08
CA GLU A 269 -34.71 4.81 3.40
C GLU A 269 -34.61 4.24 4.83
N VAL A 270 -35.64 4.43 5.60
CA VAL A 270 -35.85 3.79 6.92
C VAL A 270 -36.58 2.46 6.74
N ILE A 271 -37.56 2.45 5.82
CA ILE A 271 -38.33 1.28 5.41
C ILE A 271 -38.17 1.15 3.90
N GLY A 272 -37.89 -0.05 3.42
CA GLY A 272 -37.70 -0.30 2.01
C GLY A 272 -39.00 -0.33 1.22
N ASP A 273 -38.93 -0.01 -0.06
CA ASP A 273 -40.03 -0.17 -1.01
C ASP A 273 -40.24 -1.66 -1.33
N SER A 274 -41.45 -2.16 -1.21
CA SER A 274 -41.77 -3.57 -1.44
C SER A 274 -41.58 -4.02 -2.89
N SER A 275 -41.61 -3.10 -3.87
CA SER A 275 -41.36 -3.38 -5.29
C SER A 275 -39.89 -3.43 -5.65
N SER A 276 -39.05 -2.87 -4.82
CA SER A 276 -37.59 -2.80 -5.02
C SER A 276 -36.89 -3.98 -4.36
N LYS A 277 -35.66 -4.25 -4.83
CA LYS A 277 -34.78 -5.31 -4.34
C LYS A 277 -33.60 -4.71 -3.64
N TYR A 278 -33.18 -5.31 -2.54
CA TYR A 278 -32.09 -4.82 -1.71
C TYR A 278 -31.05 -5.90 -1.43
N ILE A 279 -29.82 -5.46 -1.27
CA ILE A 279 -28.70 -6.25 -0.77
C ILE A 279 -28.29 -5.65 0.57
N LEU A 280 -28.13 -6.51 1.58
CA LEU A 280 -27.60 -6.11 2.88
C LEU A 280 -26.19 -6.64 3.03
N ALA A 281 -25.25 -5.77 3.39
CA ALA A 281 -23.88 -6.12 3.75
C ALA A 281 -23.63 -5.79 5.22
N PHE A 282 -22.89 -6.66 5.95
CA PHE A 282 -22.53 -6.39 7.33
C PHE A 282 -21.10 -6.81 7.64
N ASP A 283 -20.47 -6.03 8.53
CA ASP A 283 -19.15 -6.28 9.09
C ASP A 283 -19.26 -6.32 10.60
N PRO A 284 -19.09 -7.50 11.23
CA PRO A 284 -19.34 -7.66 12.65
C PRO A 284 -18.14 -7.26 13.51
N SER A 285 -18.38 -6.42 14.48
CA SER A 285 -17.48 -6.13 15.61
C SER A 285 -18.26 -6.30 16.92
N TRP A 286 -17.64 -6.92 17.94
CA TRP A 286 -18.36 -7.23 19.21
C TRP A 286 -17.75 -6.55 20.43
N SER A 287 -16.78 -5.72 20.29
CA SER A 287 -16.20 -5.08 21.44
C SER A 287 -17.17 -4.05 22.00
N GLU A 288 -17.44 -4.14 23.31
CA GLU A 288 -18.23 -3.13 24.02
C GLU A 288 -17.40 -1.87 24.34
N SER A 289 -16.14 -1.80 23.91
CA SER A 289 -15.28 -0.64 24.05
C SER A 289 -15.60 0.40 22.98
N GLU A 290 -15.77 1.66 23.37
CA GLU A 290 -15.97 2.80 22.45
C GLU A 290 -14.77 3.04 21.52
N SER A 291 -13.59 2.50 21.84
CA SER A 291 -12.36 2.59 21.04
C SER A 291 -12.17 1.43 20.06
N SER A 292 -13.13 0.51 19.96
CA SER A 292 -13.09 -0.61 19.03
C SER A 292 -13.65 -0.27 17.67
N ASP A 293 -13.40 -1.17 16.70
CA ASP A 293 -14.01 -1.09 15.38
C ASP A 293 -15.54 -1.13 15.47
N ASP A 294 -16.21 -0.39 14.60
CA ASP A 294 -17.67 -0.32 14.51
C ASP A 294 -18.26 -1.64 14.01
N PHE A 295 -19.40 -2.03 14.57
CA PHE A 295 -20.31 -2.95 13.91
C PHE A 295 -21.03 -2.20 12.78
N ALA A 296 -20.84 -2.62 11.53
CA ALA A 296 -21.35 -1.90 10.37
C ALA A 296 -22.40 -2.72 9.59
N ILE A 297 -23.47 -2.06 9.13
CA ILE A 297 -24.45 -2.61 8.18
C ILE A 297 -24.74 -1.57 7.10
N LEU A 298 -24.76 -2.02 5.85
CA LEU A 298 -25.19 -1.22 4.70
C LEU A 298 -26.35 -1.91 3.99
N VAL A 299 -27.34 -1.13 3.54
CA VAL A 299 -28.40 -1.61 2.65
C VAL A 299 -28.31 -0.90 1.31
N ILE A 300 -28.21 -1.67 0.25
CA ILE A 300 -28.04 -1.20 -1.12
C ILE A 300 -29.30 -1.52 -1.91
N LYS A 301 -29.98 -0.51 -2.42
CA LYS A 301 -31.08 -0.65 -3.39
C LYS A 301 -30.52 -0.98 -4.76
N VAL A 302 -31.03 -2.01 -5.39
CA VAL A 302 -30.53 -2.49 -6.70
C VAL A 302 -31.43 -1.94 -7.80
N HIS A 303 -30.79 -1.37 -8.84
CA HIS A 303 -31.46 -0.88 -10.05
C HIS A 303 -31.11 -1.82 -11.22
N PRO A 304 -31.89 -2.88 -11.48
CA PRO A 304 -31.53 -3.92 -12.45
C PRO A 304 -31.37 -3.41 -13.87
N ASP A 305 -32.23 -2.46 -14.29
CA ASP A 305 -32.26 -1.93 -15.65
C ASP A 305 -30.99 -1.16 -16.00
N THR A 306 -30.44 -0.43 -15.03
CA THR A 306 -29.23 0.40 -15.22
C THR A 306 -27.96 -0.30 -14.72
N ARG A 307 -28.08 -1.45 -14.05
CA ARG A 307 -26.99 -2.17 -13.37
C ARG A 307 -26.26 -1.28 -12.34
N LYS A 308 -27.01 -0.43 -11.66
CA LYS A 308 -26.53 0.48 -10.62
C LYS A 308 -27.05 0.05 -9.24
N GLY A 309 -26.38 0.55 -8.20
CA GLY A 309 -26.84 0.40 -6.82
C GLY A 309 -26.78 1.72 -6.08
N THR A 310 -27.71 1.93 -5.14
CA THR A 310 -27.70 3.09 -4.25
C THR A 310 -27.65 2.61 -2.80
N VAL A 311 -26.68 3.05 -2.04
CA VAL A 311 -26.63 2.85 -0.59
C VAL A 311 -27.71 3.73 0.01
N VAL A 312 -28.80 3.13 0.48
CA VAL A 312 -29.98 3.84 0.99
C VAL A 312 -30.08 3.79 2.50
N HIS A 313 -29.29 2.93 3.15
CA HIS A 313 -29.27 2.81 4.60
C HIS A 313 -27.87 2.45 5.09
N SER A 314 -27.42 3.08 6.17
CA SER A 314 -26.14 2.84 6.81
C SER A 314 -26.30 2.82 8.32
N TYR A 315 -25.70 1.84 8.96
CA TYR A 315 -25.61 1.70 10.41
C TYR A 315 -24.16 1.38 10.75
N ALA A 316 -23.53 2.19 11.58
CA ALA A 316 -22.18 1.96 12.09
C ALA A 316 -22.15 2.41 13.55
N VAL A 317 -21.87 1.48 14.47
CA VAL A 317 -21.89 1.76 15.92
C VAL A 317 -20.81 0.93 16.62
N SER A 318 -19.99 1.61 17.42
CA SER A 318 -19.05 1.02 18.38
C SER A 318 -19.68 0.92 19.77
N GLY A 319 -19.13 0.07 20.63
CA GLY A 319 -19.47 0.02 22.05
C GLY A 319 -20.90 -0.46 22.38
N SER A 320 -21.61 -1.08 21.44
CA SER A 320 -22.98 -1.55 21.64
C SER A 320 -23.08 -3.05 21.88
N SER A 321 -24.09 -3.46 22.64
CA SER A 321 -24.30 -4.88 22.94
C SER A 321 -24.69 -5.69 21.69
N LEU A 322 -24.30 -6.96 21.67
CA LEU A 322 -24.67 -7.91 20.62
C LEU A 322 -26.19 -7.97 20.38
N GLN A 323 -26.99 -7.84 21.44
CA GLN A 323 -28.45 -7.85 21.36
C GLN A 323 -29.00 -6.63 20.60
N THR A 324 -28.36 -5.49 20.70
CA THR A 324 -28.71 -4.29 19.93
C THR A 324 -28.51 -4.54 18.44
N HIS A 325 -27.37 -5.11 18.04
CA HIS A 325 -27.08 -5.44 16.64
C HIS A 325 -28.02 -6.52 16.09
N ILE A 326 -28.36 -7.55 16.88
CA ILE A 326 -29.35 -8.58 16.49
C ILE A 326 -30.72 -7.96 16.24
N ARG A 327 -31.16 -7.05 17.13
CA ARG A 327 -32.46 -6.35 16.97
C ARG A 327 -32.47 -5.51 15.71
N TYR A 328 -31.40 -4.81 15.45
CA TYR A 328 -31.27 -3.95 14.28
C TYR A 328 -31.25 -4.76 12.97
N MET A 329 -30.51 -5.86 12.94
CA MET A 329 -30.50 -6.79 11.81
C MET A 329 -31.92 -7.36 11.55
N ALA A 330 -32.63 -7.77 12.59
CA ALA A 330 -34.00 -8.26 12.46
C ALA A 330 -34.93 -7.19 11.90
N TYR A 331 -34.79 -5.95 12.35
CA TYR A 331 -35.55 -4.81 11.83
C TYR A 331 -35.32 -4.65 10.31
N LEU A 332 -34.08 -4.60 9.85
CA LEU A 332 -33.77 -4.44 8.43
C LEU A 332 -34.29 -5.59 7.57
N LEU A 333 -34.15 -6.84 8.04
CA LEU A 333 -34.61 -8.03 7.33
C LEU A 333 -36.16 -8.09 7.24
N THR A 334 -36.86 -7.41 8.14
CA THR A 334 -38.35 -7.36 8.17
C THR A 334 -38.89 -6.21 7.32
N HIS A 335 -38.18 -5.07 7.30
CA HIS A 335 -38.68 -3.83 6.68
C HIS A 335 -38.15 -3.57 5.27
N PHE A 336 -37.16 -4.32 4.83
CA PHE A 336 -36.61 -4.23 3.47
C PHE A 336 -36.78 -5.56 2.73
N ASN A 337 -37.11 -5.49 1.44
CA ASN A 337 -37.16 -6.67 0.59
C ASN A 337 -35.73 -7.13 0.23
N ILE A 338 -35.04 -7.66 1.24
CA ILE A 338 -33.62 -8.11 1.10
C ILE A 338 -33.62 -9.43 0.32
N GLU A 339 -32.96 -9.43 -0.85
CA GLU A 339 -32.74 -10.63 -1.66
C GLU A 339 -31.45 -11.38 -1.25
N MET A 340 -30.43 -10.65 -0.85
CA MET A 340 -29.11 -11.22 -0.53
C MET A 340 -28.52 -10.52 0.68
N VAL A 341 -27.94 -11.32 1.58
CA VAL A 341 -27.16 -10.81 2.71
C VAL A 341 -25.71 -11.27 2.54
N VAL A 342 -24.76 -10.36 2.72
CA VAL A 342 -23.30 -10.65 2.63
C VAL A 342 -22.63 -10.18 3.92
N GLY A 343 -21.73 -10.97 4.48
CA GLY A 343 -20.97 -10.58 5.68
C GLY A 343 -19.55 -11.13 5.67
N ASP A 344 -18.72 -10.58 6.55
CA ASP A 344 -17.41 -11.16 6.82
C ASP A 344 -17.58 -12.51 7.53
N TYR A 345 -16.76 -13.48 7.15
CA TYR A 345 -16.70 -14.78 7.80
C TYR A 345 -16.19 -14.67 9.25
N ASN A 346 -15.17 -13.84 9.46
CA ASN A 346 -14.61 -13.61 10.78
C ASN A 346 -15.65 -12.86 11.64
N GLY A 347 -16.11 -13.51 12.69
CA GLY A 347 -17.21 -12.99 13.51
C GLY A 347 -18.61 -13.21 12.92
N GLY A 348 -18.81 -13.26 11.60
CA GLY A 348 -20.11 -13.46 10.97
C GLY A 348 -20.78 -14.78 11.32
N VAL A 349 -20.02 -15.87 11.43
CA VAL A 349 -20.54 -17.19 11.85
C VAL A 349 -21.17 -17.11 13.24
N GLN A 350 -20.45 -16.52 14.20
CA GLN A 350 -20.90 -16.37 15.58
C GLN A 350 -22.12 -15.44 15.68
N PHE A 351 -22.09 -14.31 14.96
CA PHE A 351 -23.22 -13.38 14.90
C PHE A 351 -24.49 -14.05 14.37
N LEU A 352 -24.40 -14.78 13.27
CA LEU A 352 -25.54 -15.45 12.69
C LEU A 352 -26.07 -16.60 13.57
N SER A 353 -25.20 -17.30 14.29
CA SER A 353 -25.63 -18.27 15.30
C SER A 353 -26.41 -17.59 16.42
N ALA A 354 -25.90 -16.46 16.92
CA ALA A 354 -26.61 -15.70 17.95
C ALA A 354 -27.96 -15.15 17.43
N CYS A 355 -28.03 -14.71 16.17
CA CYS A 355 -29.30 -14.32 15.54
C CYS A 355 -30.31 -15.48 15.51
N LYS A 356 -29.89 -16.68 15.07
CA LYS A 356 -30.78 -17.88 14.99
C LYS A 356 -31.30 -18.30 16.37
N GLU A 357 -30.51 -18.18 17.39
CA GLU A 357 -30.85 -18.55 18.76
C GLU A 357 -31.71 -17.49 19.47
N SER A 358 -31.67 -16.26 18.99
CA SER A 358 -32.34 -15.14 19.63
C SER A 358 -33.86 -15.30 19.62
N GLY A 359 -34.51 -14.86 20.70
CA GLY A 359 -35.96 -14.78 20.80
C GLY A 359 -36.56 -13.80 19.77
N ILE A 360 -35.79 -12.81 19.32
CA ILE A 360 -36.22 -11.79 18.36
C ILE A 360 -36.44 -12.43 17.00
N PHE A 361 -35.49 -13.19 16.47
CA PHE A 361 -35.64 -13.87 15.17
C PHE A 361 -36.77 -14.92 15.19
N LYS A 362 -36.94 -15.62 16.31
CA LYS A 362 -38.05 -16.57 16.50
C LYS A 362 -39.41 -15.86 16.48
N LYS A 363 -39.53 -14.71 17.15
CA LYS A 363 -40.73 -13.89 17.19
C LYS A 363 -41.11 -13.36 15.80
N GLU A 364 -40.14 -12.80 15.08
CA GLU A 364 -40.32 -12.26 13.73
C GLU A 364 -40.36 -13.35 12.63
N LYS A 365 -40.32 -14.62 13.00
CA LYS A 365 -40.31 -15.79 12.10
C LYS A 365 -39.22 -15.73 11.01
N LEU A 366 -38.10 -15.05 11.31
CA LEU A 366 -36.98 -14.95 10.41
C LEU A 366 -36.18 -16.26 10.37
N LYS A 367 -35.96 -16.78 9.18
CA LYS A 367 -35.09 -17.95 8.93
C LYS A 367 -33.88 -17.53 8.13
N ILE A 368 -32.71 -17.85 8.63
CA ILE A 368 -31.44 -17.55 7.99
C ILE A 368 -30.69 -18.86 7.74
N ASP A 369 -30.29 -19.07 6.50
CA ASP A 369 -29.37 -20.15 6.12
C ASP A 369 -28.03 -19.58 5.67
N THR A 370 -26.95 -20.07 6.26
CA THR A 370 -25.60 -19.64 5.93
C THR A 370 -25.08 -20.44 4.76
N VAL A 371 -24.53 -19.76 3.78
CA VAL A 371 -23.83 -20.36 2.65
C VAL A 371 -22.36 -20.01 2.76
N GLU A 372 -21.54 -21.01 3.06
CA GLU A 372 -20.09 -20.86 3.00
C GLU A 372 -19.67 -20.85 1.53
N ALA A 373 -19.29 -19.69 1.04
CA ALA A 373 -18.75 -19.58 -0.31
C ALA A 373 -17.21 -19.66 -0.24
N GLU A 374 -16.66 -20.84 -0.36
CA GLU A 374 -15.19 -21.07 -0.58
C GLU A 374 -14.69 -20.58 -1.95
N LEU A 375 -15.38 -19.65 -2.56
CA LEU A 375 -15.14 -19.28 -3.95
C LEU A 375 -14.12 -18.13 -4.03
N ASP A 376 -12.85 -18.46 -4.03
CA ASP A 376 -11.74 -17.50 -4.27
C ASP A 376 -11.69 -17.00 -5.73
N ASN A 377 -12.49 -17.55 -6.61
CA ASN A 377 -12.53 -17.20 -8.03
C ASN A 377 -13.83 -16.46 -8.38
N PRO A 378 -13.77 -15.25 -8.97
CA PRO A 378 -14.96 -14.48 -9.37
C PRO A 378 -15.92 -15.23 -10.31
N LYS A 379 -15.41 -16.13 -11.17
CA LYS A 379 -16.23 -16.95 -12.08
C LYS A 379 -17.04 -18.00 -11.33
N ASP A 380 -16.44 -18.61 -10.30
CA ASP A 380 -17.12 -19.58 -9.45
C ASP A 380 -18.16 -18.91 -8.56
N TYR A 381 -17.91 -17.66 -8.11
CA TYR A 381 -18.86 -16.84 -7.40
C TYR A 381 -20.16 -16.61 -8.20
N GLN A 382 -20.05 -16.25 -9.49
CA GLN A 382 -21.23 -16.11 -10.36
C GLN A 382 -21.99 -17.42 -10.54
N LYS A 383 -21.29 -18.55 -10.60
CA LYS A 383 -21.88 -19.88 -10.66
C LYS A 383 -22.61 -20.20 -9.36
N GLY A 384 -22.00 -19.91 -8.21
CA GLY A 384 -22.63 -20.06 -6.89
C GLY A 384 -23.91 -19.21 -6.73
N ILE A 385 -23.89 -17.95 -7.15
CA ILE A 385 -25.09 -17.08 -7.15
C ILE A 385 -26.19 -17.66 -8.06
N ARG A 386 -25.85 -18.19 -9.24
CA ARG A 386 -26.83 -18.84 -10.13
C ARG A 386 -27.45 -20.10 -9.49
N GLN A 387 -26.65 -20.92 -8.84
CA GLN A 387 -27.13 -22.10 -8.12
C GLN A 387 -28.08 -21.72 -6.99
N LEU A 388 -27.77 -20.66 -6.25
CA LEU A 388 -28.62 -20.14 -5.20
C LEU A 388 -29.93 -19.54 -5.70
N LYS A 389 -29.89 -18.78 -6.79
CA LYS A 389 -31.13 -18.28 -7.44
C LYS A 389 -32.05 -19.41 -7.86
N ASN A 390 -31.49 -20.54 -8.23
CA ASN A 390 -32.28 -21.74 -8.61
C ASN A 390 -32.80 -22.54 -7.40
N SER A 391 -32.16 -22.38 -6.23
CA SER A 391 -32.54 -23.07 -4.97
C SER A 391 -33.44 -22.23 -4.04
N ILE A 392 -33.66 -20.96 -4.38
CA ILE A 392 -34.53 -20.06 -3.60
C ILE A 392 -36.00 -20.53 -3.77
N ASP A 393 -36.43 -21.37 -2.88
CA ASP A 393 -37.83 -21.55 -2.58
C ASP A 393 -38.43 -20.22 -2.08
N LYS A 394 -39.64 -19.87 -2.54
CA LYS A 394 -40.34 -18.61 -2.22
C LYS A 394 -40.73 -18.45 -0.73
N SER A 395 -40.08 -19.22 0.15
CA SER A 395 -40.28 -19.17 1.59
C SER A 395 -39.51 -17.99 2.21
N SER A 396 -39.96 -17.54 3.38
CA SER A 396 -39.37 -16.45 4.18
C SER A 396 -37.91 -16.64 4.65
N ARG A 397 -37.13 -17.49 3.95
CA ARG A 397 -35.71 -17.75 4.25
C ARG A 397 -34.84 -16.72 3.59
N LYS A 398 -33.89 -16.17 4.36
CA LYS A 398 -32.84 -15.30 3.87
C LYS A 398 -31.52 -16.08 3.82
N TYR A 399 -30.84 -16.02 2.70
CA TYR A 399 -29.54 -16.65 2.52
C TYR A 399 -28.44 -15.66 2.80
N VAL A 400 -27.52 -16.04 3.67
CA VAL A 400 -26.37 -15.23 4.06
C VAL A 400 -25.09 -15.83 3.52
N PHE A 401 -24.40 -15.04 2.75
CA PHE A 401 -23.07 -15.36 2.22
C PHE A 401 -22.01 -14.83 3.17
N LEU A 402 -21.26 -15.72 3.78
CA LEU A 402 -20.08 -15.34 4.55
C LEU A 402 -18.84 -15.45 3.71
N ARG A 403 -18.08 -14.38 3.66
CA ARG A 403 -16.88 -14.26 2.87
C ARG A 403 -15.66 -14.27 3.78
N LYS A 404 -14.72 -15.20 3.54
CA LYS A 404 -13.41 -15.17 4.19
C LYS A 404 -12.53 -14.18 3.43
N PRO A 405 -12.01 -13.12 4.09
CA PRO A 405 -11.20 -12.11 3.43
C PRO A 405 -9.80 -12.66 3.12
N SER A 406 -9.64 -13.27 1.94
CA SER A 406 -8.31 -13.56 1.40
C SER A 406 -7.72 -12.28 0.80
N SER A 407 -6.39 -12.16 0.77
CA SER A 407 -5.72 -11.00 0.16
C SER A 407 -6.11 -10.80 -1.31
N THR A 408 -6.34 -11.89 -2.04
CA THR A 408 -6.82 -11.86 -3.43
C THR A 408 -8.24 -11.32 -3.52
N TRP A 409 -9.13 -11.74 -2.61
CA TRP A 409 -10.50 -11.24 -2.57
C TRP A 409 -10.57 -9.76 -2.19
N ILE A 410 -9.84 -9.35 -1.16
CA ILE A 410 -9.78 -7.95 -0.72
C ILE A 410 -9.33 -7.04 -1.88
N ARG A 411 -8.27 -7.45 -2.57
CA ARG A 411 -7.79 -6.71 -3.74
C ARG A 411 -8.87 -6.62 -4.83
N PHE A 412 -9.48 -7.73 -5.21
CA PHE A 412 -10.53 -7.76 -6.22
C PHE A 412 -11.75 -6.92 -5.82
N ALA A 413 -12.20 -7.01 -4.57
CA ALA A 413 -13.34 -6.24 -4.05
C ALA A 413 -13.07 -4.74 -4.09
N ASN A 414 -11.89 -4.33 -3.66
CA ASN A 414 -11.47 -2.93 -3.67
C ASN A 414 -11.33 -2.37 -5.09
N GLU A 415 -10.70 -3.11 -6.01
CA GLU A 415 -10.59 -2.72 -7.43
C GLU A 415 -11.99 -2.61 -8.08
N SER A 416 -12.89 -3.55 -7.77
CA SER A 416 -14.27 -3.54 -8.27
C SER A 416 -15.07 -2.35 -7.75
N LEU A 417 -14.91 -2.02 -6.48
CA LEU A 417 -15.60 -0.88 -5.85
C LEU A 417 -15.05 0.44 -6.39
N GLN A 418 -13.72 0.56 -6.55
CA GLN A 418 -13.10 1.72 -7.18
C GLN A 418 -13.62 1.93 -8.62
N SER A 419 -13.67 0.85 -9.42
CA SER A 419 -14.26 0.88 -10.75
C SER A 419 -15.74 1.26 -10.72
N ALA A 420 -16.48 0.87 -9.69
CA ALA A 420 -17.89 1.23 -9.54
C ALA A 420 -18.07 2.74 -9.26
N PHE A 421 -17.19 3.37 -8.50
CA PHE A 421 -17.17 4.82 -8.32
C PHE A 421 -16.75 5.54 -9.61
N ASP A 422 -15.71 5.10 -10.27
CA ASP A 422 -15.20 5.72 -11.51
C ASP A 422 -16.26 5.74 -12.62
N HIS A 423 -17.07 4.68 -12.72
CA HIS A 423 -18.12 4.54 -13.75
C HIS A 423 -19.51 4.91 -13.24
N LYS A 424 -19.63 5.52 -12.05
CA LYS A 424 -20.91 5.92 -11.45
C LYS A 424 -21.94 4.78 -11.45
N ARG A 425 -21.51 3.60 -11.00
CA ARG A 425 -22.38 2.42 -10.83
C ARG A 425 -22.88 2.25 -9.40
N ILE A 426 -22.25 2.90 -8.43
CA ILE A 426 -22.72 2.95 -7.04
C ILE A 426 -22.94 4.40 -6.64
N PHE A 427 -24.00 4.64 -5.88
CA PHE A 427 -24.38 5.96 -5.37
C PHE A 427 -24.62 5.87 -3.86
N PHE A 428 -24.51 7.01 -3.19
CA PHE A 428 -24.97 7.21 -1.83
C PHE A 428 -26.23 8.08 -1.87
N ALA A 429 -27.27 7.65 -1.17
CA ALA A 429 -28.51 8.40 -1.09
C ALA A 429 -28.30 9.75 -0.39
N GLY A 430 -28.98 10.78 -0.85
CA GLY A 430 -29.05 12.08 -0.18
C GLY A 430 -29.81 12.01 1.15
N SER A 431 -29.61 13.02 2.00
CA SER A 431 -30.38 13.13 3.25
C SER A 431 -31.87 13.26 2.94
N ALA A 432 -32.70 12.54 3.71
CA ALA A 432 -34.12 12.76 3.64
C ALA A 432 -34.49 14.12 4.27
N MET A 433 -35.06 15.03 3.49
CA MET A 433 -35.59 16.30 4.01
C MET A 433 -36.93 16.13 4.77
N ASP A 434 -37.31 14.89 5.11
CA ASP A 434 -38.61 14.63 5.71
C ASP A 434 -38.56 14.92 7.21
N GLU A 435 -39.46 15.81 7.70
CA GLU A 435 -39.65 16.11 9.12
C GLU A 435 -39.97 14.84 9.96
N ASN A 436 -40.49 13.82 9.33
CA ASN A 436 -40.75 12.50 9.94
C ASN A 436 -39.47 11.75 10.36
N TYR A 437 -38.34 11.97 9.70
CA TYR A 437 -37.06 11.35 10.08
C TYR A 437 -36.55 11.84 11.43
N ASN A 438 -36.75 13.12 11.73
CA ASN A 438 -36.37 13.71 13.02
C ASN A 438 -37.29 13.27 14.19
N LEU A 439 -38.54 12.94 13.91
CA LEU A 439 -39.48 12.43 14.92
C LEU A 439 -39.17 10.97 15.30
N GLN A 440 -38.76 10.14 14.34
CA GLN A 440 -38.41 8.74 14.62
C GLN A 440 -37.04 8.61 15.36
N ARG A 441 -36.12 9.53 15.17
CA ARG A 441 -34.84 9.57 15.90
C ARG A 441 -35.02 9.99 17.37
N LYS A 442 -36.15 10.66 17.72
CA LYS A 442 -36.48 11.04 19.10
C LYS A 442 -37.31 9.98 19.82
N ALA A 443 -37.83 8.97 19.11
CA ALA A 443 -38.66 7.90 19.67
C ALA A 443 -37.91 6.59 19.94
N ASN A 444 -36.62 6.50 19.58
CA ASN A 444 -35.68 5.42 19.91
C ASN A 444 -34.58 5.94 20.83
#